data_91a5f7e78469d14bc92b4d380677bdd6
#
_entry.id   91a5f7e78469d14bc92b4d380677bdd6
#
_cell.length_a   1.000
_cell.length_b   1.000
_cell.length_c   1.000
_cell.angle_alpha   90.00
_cell.angle_beta   90.00
_cell.angle_gamma   90.00
#
_symmetry.space_group_name_H-M   'P 1'
#
loop_
_entity.id
_entity.type
_entity.pdbx_description
1 polymer ?
#
loop_
_entity_poly.entity_id
_entity_poly.type
_entity_poly.pdbx_seq_one_letter_code
_entity_poly.pdbx_strand_id
1 'polypeptide(L)' 'MKTYVCDVCGWEYNPAEGLPEAGIAPGTPFEELPKDFECPLCGVGKDEFSVAE' A
#
# COMPACT_ATOMS: atom_id res chain seq x y z
N MET A 1 3.39 -0.46 12.79
CA MET A 1 3.22 -1.03 11.44
C MET A 1 4.18 -0.33 10.49
N LYS A 2 4.61 -1.04 9.46
CA LYS A 2 5.62 -0.51 8.55
C LYS A 2 5.00 0.17 7.34
N THR A 3 5.61 1.26 6.90
CA THR A 3 5.20 1.93 5.69
C THR A 3 5.81 1.21 4.49
N TYR A 4 5.04 1.07 3.43
CA TYR A 4 5.50 0.45 2.20
C TYR A 4 5.52 1.49 1.08
N VAL A 5 6.50 1.37 0.19
CA VAL A 5 6.64 2.31 -0.92
C VAL A 5 6.59 1.54 -2.24
N CYS A 6 5.90 2.12 -3.19
CA CYS A 6 5.86 1.57 -4.54
C CYS A 6 7.22 1.79 -5.22
N ASP A 7 7.84 0.71 -5.68
CA ASP A 7 9.16 0.81 -6.28
C ASP A 7 9.15 1.46 -7.65
N VAL A 8 7.98 1.62 -8.25
CA VAL A 8 7.86 2.16 -9.59
C VAL A 8 7.62 3.67 -9.56
N CYS A 9 6.65 4.12 -8.78
CA CYS A 9 6.29 5.54 -8.78
C CYS A 9 6.60 6.28 -7.48
N GLY A 10 6.95 5.55 -6.42
CA GLY A 10 7.30 6.17 -5.15
C GLY A 10 6.13 6.47 -4.24
N TRP A 11 4.92 6.03 -4.59
CA TRP A 11 3.77 6.22 -3.72
C TRP A 11 3.95 5.41 -2.43
N GLU A 12 3.56 5.98 -1.31
CA GLU A 12 3.73 5.33 -0.01
C GLU A 12 2.39 4.92 0.57
N TYR A 13 2.34 3.70 1.08
CA TYR A 13 1.19 3.21 1.83
C TYR A 13 1.50 3.29 3.32
N ASN A 14 0.73 4.10 4.05
CA ASN A 14 0.87 4.21 5.50
C ASN A 14 -0.25 3.42 6.16
N PRO A 15 0.07 2.27 6.79
CA PRO A 15 -0.98 1.44 7.42
C PRO A 15 -1.78 2.17 8.48
N ALA A 16 -1.16 3.12 9.18
CA ALA A 16 -1.87 3.84 10.23
C ALA A 16 -3.00 4.71 9.67
N GLU A 17 -2.85 5.15 8.43
CA GLU A 17 -3.87 5.98 7.78
C GLU A 17 -4.81 5.18 6.90
N GLY A 18 -4.35 4.01 6.45
CA GLY A 18 -5.11 3.21 5.52
C GLY A 18 -5.25 3.88 4.17
N LEU A 19 -6.29 3.49 3.45
CA LEU A 19 -6.58 4.09 2.14
C LEU A 19 -8.09 4.09 1.95
N PRO A 20 -8.77 5.06 2.60
CA PRO A 20 -10.24 5.08 2.55
C PRO A 20 -10.81 5.13 1.14
N GLU A 21 -10.10 5.77 0.21
CA GLU A 21 -10.55 5.85 -1.16
C GLU A 21 -10.65 4.48 -1.83
N ALA A 22 -9.84 3.53 -1.37
CA ALA A 22 -9.88 2.16 -1.88
C ALA A 22 -10.64 1.23 -0.94
N GLY A 23 -11.30 1.77 0.09
CA GLY A 23 -12.06 0.96 1.03
C GLY A 23 -11.19 0.30 2.08
N ILE A 24 -9.99 0.78 2.30
CA ILE A 24 -9.06 0.20 3.27
C ILE A 24 -9.07 1.05 4.54
N ALA A 25 -9.49 0.44 5.64
CA ALA A 25 -9.62 1.16 6.91
C ALA A 25 -8.27 1.49 7.51
N PRO A 26 -8.18 2.60 8.28
CA PRO A 26 -6.95 2.88 9.03
C PRO A 26 -6.59 1.72 9.95
N GLY A 27 -5.30 1.46 10.07
CA GLY A 27 -4.83 0.36 10.90
C GLY A 27 -4.71 -0.97 10.18
N THR A 28 -4.87 -0.98 8.85
CA THR A 28 -4.75 -2.21 8.07
C THR A 28 -3.30 -2.40 7.64
N PRO A 29 -2.64 -3.48 8.09
CA PRO A 29 -1.27 -3.74 7.65
C PRO A 29 -1.22 -4.05 6.16
N PHE A 30 -0.08 -3.75 5.53
CA PHE A 30 0.08 -4.01 4.11
C PHE A 30 -0.14 -5.49 3.78
N GLU A 31 0.28 -6.38 4.67
CA GLU A 31 0.16 -7.81 4.46
C GLU A 31 -1.30 -8.27 4.38
N GLU A 32 -2.23 -7.50 4.94
CA GLU A 32 -3.64 -7.87 4.94
C GLU A 32 -4.40 -7.28 3.75
N LEU A 33 -3.73 -6.51 2.92
CA LEU A 33 -4.35 -6.02 1.71
C LEU A 33 -4.65 -7.18 0.76
N PRO A 34 -5.70 -7.07 -0.06
CA PRO A 34 -6.03 -8.14 -1.02
C PRO A 34 -4.86 -8.40 -1.95
N LYS A 35 -4.79 -9.63 -2.48
CA LYS A 35 -3.72 -9.98 -3.40
C LYS A 35 -3.77 -9.16 -4.69
N ASP A 36 -4.94 -8.68 -5.05
CA ASP A 36 -5.12 -7.88 -6.25
C ASP A 36 -5.02 -6.39 -5.98
N PHE A 37 -4.54 -6.01 -4.79
CA PHE A 37 -4.32 -4.61 -4.48
C PHE A 37 -3.30 -4.02 -5.47
N GLU A 38 -3.60 -2.82 -5.94
CA GLU A 38 -2.74 -2.14 -6.90
C GLU A 38 -2.44 -0.72 -6.42
N CYS A 39 -1.26 -0.24 -6.82
CA CYS A 39 -0.87 1.14 -6.52
C CYS A 39 -1.89 2.10 -7.15
N PRO A 40 -2.46 3.02 -6.37
CA PRO A 40 -3.46 3.93 -6.92
C PRO A 40 -2.90 4.94 -7.92
N LEU A 41 -1.58 5.09 -7.97
CA LEU A 41 -0.97 6.04 -8.89
C LEU A 41 -0.51 5.39 -10.19
N CYS A 42 0.16 4.25 -10.11
CA CYS A 42 0.72 3.64 -11.33
C CYS A 42 0.13 2.28 -11.66
N GLY A 43 -0.62 1.66 -10.74
CA GLY A 43 -1.35 0.44 -11.04
C GLY A 43 -0.58 -0.86 -10.91
N VAL A 44 0.66 -0.83 -10.38
CA VAL A 44 1.40 -2.08 -10.20
C VAL A 44 0.89 -2.83 -8.98
N GLY A 45 1.15 -4.14 -8.94
CA GLY A 45 0.67 -4.98 -7.86
C GLY A 45 1.51 -4.90 -6.60
N LYS A 46 1.11 -5.66 -5.59
CA LYS A 46 1.78 -5.64 -4.28
C LYS A 46 3.24 -6.05 -4.35
N ASP A 47 3.58 -6.89 -5.30
CA ASP A 47 4.95 -7.39 -5.43
C ASP A 47 5.94 -6.30 -5.87
N GLU A 48 5.43 -5.13 -6.26
CA GLU A 48 6.30 -3.99 -6.61
C GLU A 48 6.47 -3.03 -5.45
N PHE A 49 6.15 -3.45 -4.23
CA PHE A 49 6.27 -2.61 -3.04
C PHE A 49 7.39 -3.11 -2.14
N SER A 50 8.05 -2.19 -1.46
CA SER A 50 9.11 -2.50 -0.50
C SER A 50 8.86 -1.78 0.81
N VAL A 51 9.42 -2.33 1.90
CA VAL A 51 9.35 -1.68 3.20
C VAL A 51 10.19 -0.39 3.15
N ALA A 52 9.57 0.72 3.56
CA ALA A 52 10.19 2.04 3.45
C ALA A 52 10.67 2.62 4.77
N GLU A 53 10.56 1.89 5.87
CA GLU A 53 10.99 2.46 7.16
C GLU A 53 12.50 2.45 7.34
#